data_1e88e94785ee8b820acd23777f064068
#
_entry.id   1e88e94785ee8b820acd23777f064068
#
_cell.length_a   1.000
_cell.length_b   1.000
_cell.length_c   1.000
_cell.angle_alpha   90.00
_cell.angle_beta   90.00
_cell.angle_gamma   90.00
#
_symmetry.space_group_name_H-M   'P 1'
#
loop_
_entity.id
_entity.type
_entity.pdbx_description
1 polymer ?
#
loop_
_entity_poly.entity_id
_entity_poly.type
_entity_poly.pdbx_seq_one_letter_code
_entity_poly.pdbx_strand_id
1 'polypeptide(L)'
;ISPHRRGLNPIGDHDGLVAWGVGADLLGPDVEPPADVDEGSELDLLAARIEAAWPAMGAEIVPGETIPAETGILDQAVSFTKGCYPGQELVERMDSRSAAAPRLLQVVDVADGASAGDRIERDGVVIGTITSVLGTRALAAVKRSALG
;
A
#
# COMPACT_ATOMS: atom_id res chain seq x y z
N ILE A 1 14.29 16.46 5.41
CA ILE A 1 12.97 16.96 4.92
C ILE A 1 11.94 16.45 5.91
N SER A 2 11.16 17.36 6.49
CA SER A 2 10.07 16.97 7.39
C SER A 2 9.08 16.08 6.61
N PRO A 3 8.68 14.91 7.12
CA PRO A 3 7.68 14.07 6.47
C PRO A 3 6.30 14.74 6.39
N HIS A 4 6.15 15.91 6.97
CA HIS A 4 4.90 16.66 7.00
C HIS A 4 5.08 18.02 6.33
N ARG A 5 5.11 18.05 5.00
CA ARG A 5 5.02 19.31 4.29
C ARG A 5 3.55 19.70 4.13
N ARG A 6 3.17 20.76 4.85
CA ARG A 6 1.88 21.42 4.70
C ARG A 6 1.85 22.25 3.41
N GLY A 7 0.69 22.35 2.82
CA GLY A 7 0.42 23.34 1.77
C GLY A 7 0.84 22.96 0.36
N LEU A 8 1.16 21.72 0.12
CA LEU A 8 1.52 21.24 -1.21
C LEU A 8 0.40 20.47 -1.92
N ASN A 9 -0.76 20.35 -1.28
CA ASN A 9 -1.92 19.73 -1.90
C ASN A 9 -2.88 20.84 -2.35
N PRO A 10 -3.08 21.05 -3.65
CA PRO A 10 -3.99 22.08 -4.17
C PRO A 10 -5.47 21.78 -3.89
N ILE A 11 -5.81 20.60 -3.38
CA ILE A 11 -7.20 20.20 -3.11
C ILE A 11 -7.63 20.53 -1.68
N GLY A 12 -6.78 21.16 -0.87
CA GLY A 12 -7.12 21.61 0.47
C GLY A 12 -5.95 21.61 1.44
N ASP A 13 -6.16 22.27 2.54
CA ASP A 13 -5.21 22.38 3.64
C ASP A 13 -5.19 21.07 4.45
N HIS A 14 -4.79 20.01 3.79
CA HIS A 14 -4.54 18.75 4.46
C HIS A 14 -3.08 18.70 4.87
N ASP A 15 -2.82 18.35 6.12
CA ASP A 15 -1.53 17.84 6.50
C ASP A 15 -1.24 16.69 5.56
N GLY A 16 -0.36 16.90 4.60
CA GLY A 16 0.02 15.89 3.64
C GLY A 16 0.62 14.73 4.41
N LEU A 17 -0.22 13.81 4.80
CA LEU A 17 0.23 12.54 5.32
C LEU A 17 0.93 11.86 4.17
N VAL A 18 2.23 11.78 4.27
CA VAL A 18 2.97 10.84 3.45
C VAL A 18 2.48 9.47 3.89
N ALA A 19 1.69 8.89 3.06
CA ALA A 19 1.06 7.65 3.36
C ALA A 19 2.08 6.50 3.45
N TRP A 20 3.26 6.67 2.84
CA TRP A 20 4.32 5.67 2.85
C TRP A 20 5.71 6.34 2.71
N GLY A 21 6.70 5.75 3.37
CA GLY A 21 8.08 6.24 3.30
C GLY A 21 8.31 7.57 4.00
N VAL A 22 9.43 8.20 3.67
CA VAL A 22 9.87 9.51 4.16
C VAL A 22 9.80 10.48 3.00
N GLY A 23 8.86 11.41 3.01
CA GLY A 23 8.72 12.36 1.91
C GLY A 23 7.43 13.16 1.95
N ALA A 24 7.06 13.74 0.84
CA ALA A 24 5.81 14.46 0.66
C ALA A 24 5.37 14.40 -0.80
N ASP A 25 4.08 14.22 -1.01
CA ASP A 25 3.49 14.34 -2.33
C ASP A 25 3.28 15.80 -2.71
N LEU A 26 3.81 16.19 -3.86
CA LEU A 26 3.55 17.50 -4.46
C LEU A 26 2.53 17.31 -5.58
N LEU A 27 1.34 17.82 -5.39
CA LEU A 27 0.25 17.69 -6.34
C LEU A 27 -0.18 19.06 -6.88
N GLY A 28 -0.26 19.18 -8.18
CA GLY A 28 -0.70 20.40 -8.84
C GLY A 28 -0.51 20.35 -10.36
N PRO A 29 -1.11 21.30 -11.11
CA PRO A 29 -0.95 21.34 -12.57
C PRO A 29 0.48 21.72 -13.01
N ASP A 30 1.20 22.50 -12.22
CA ASP A 30 2.51 23.03 -12.55
C ASP A 30 3.49 22.83 -11.37
N VAL A 31 3.58 21.58 -10.89
CA VAL A 31 4.49 21.26 -9.78
C VAL A 31 5.89 21.03 -10.31
N GLU A 32 6.84 21.83 -9.82
CA GLU A 32 8.26 21.59 -10.02
C GLU A 32 8.85 20.89 -8.79
N PRO A 33 9.73 19.89 -8.97
CA PRO A 33 10.41 19.27 -7.85
C PRO A 33 11.34 20.28 -7.17
N PRO A 34 11.58 20.19 -5.86
CA PRO A 34 12.59 20.99 -5.18
C PRO A 34 13.97 20.77 -5.81
N ALA A 35 14.77 21.84 -5.91
CA ALA A 35 16.08 21.81 -6.57
C ALA A 35 17.12 20.90 -5.88
N ASP A 36 16.87 20.51 -4.65
CA ASP A 36 17.72 19.64 -3.82
C ASP A 36 17.25 18.17 -3.80
N VAL A 37 16.35 17.81 -4.71
CA VAL A 37 15.81 16.44 -4.83
C VAL A 37 16.16 15.87 -6.21
N ASP A 38 16.81 14.73 -6.21
CA ASP A 38 17.12 14.01 -7.44
C ASP A 38 15.86 13.32 -8.00
N GLU A 39 15.77 13.24 -9.32
CA GLU A 39 14.72 12.50 -10.00
C GLU A 39 14.95 10.99 -9.87
N GLY A 40 13.96 10.28 -9.35
CA GLY A 40 13.98 8.82 -9.28
C GLY A 40 13.33 8.18 -10.51
N SER A 41 13.67 6.93 -10.75
CA SER A 41 13.04 6.09 -11.78
C SER A 41 11.76 5.42 -11.27
N GLU A 42 10.97 4.83 -12.17
CA GLU A 42 9.85 3.96 -11.81
C GLU A 42 10.29 2.74 -10.97
N LEU A 43 11.52 2.25 -11.17
CA LEU A 43 12.06 1.15 -10.37
C LEU A 43 12.40 1.59 -8.95
N ASP A 44 12.88 2.82 -8.76
CA ASP A 44 13.13 3.37 -7.43
C ASP A 44 11.80 3.56 -6.68
N LEU A 45 10.76 4.03 -7.37
CA LEU A 45 9.41 4.11 -6.82
C LEU A 45 8.86 2.73 -6.46
N LEU A 46 9.03 1.74 -7.33
CA LEU A 46 8.61 0.36 -7.06
C LEU A 46 9.36 -0.22 -5.85
N ALA A 47 10.68 -0.01 -5.76
CA ALA A 47 11.47 -0.46 -4.62
C ALA A 47 10.96 0.15 -3.30
N ALA A 48 10.79 1.47 -3.28
CA ALA A 48 10.28 2.19 -2.11
C ALA A 48 8.87 1.72 -1.71
N ARG A 49 8.00 1.48 -2.68
CA ARG A 49 6.64 0.97 -2.48
C ARG A 49 6.65 -0.43 -1.87
N ILE A 50 7.49 -1.33 -2.38
CA ILE A 50 7.62 -2.68 -1.85
C ILE A 50 8.11 -2.63 -0.40
N GLU A 51 9.15 -1.88 -0.10
CA GLU A 51 9.70 -1.78 1.25
C GLU A 51 8.72 -1.14 2.24
N ALA A 52 7.88 -0.22 1.78
CA ALA A 52 6.84 0.39 2.60
C ALA A 52 5.56 -0.48 2.75
N ALA A 53 5.50 -1.64 2.10
CA ALA A 53 4.28 -2.45 1.96
C ALA A 53 3.09 -1.64 1.41
N TRP A 54 3.35 -0.67 0.51
CA TRP A 54 2.32 0.23 0.00
C TRP A 54 1.61 -0.37 -1.23
N PRO A 55 0.27 -0.55 -1.17
CA PRO A 55 -0.48 -1.13 -2.27
C PRO A 55 -0.62 -0.15 -3.45
N ALA A 56 -0.65 -0.68 -4.66
CA ALA A 56 -0.94 0.06 -5.88
C ALA A 56 -2.22 -0.42 -6.56
N MET A 57 -2.89 0.50 -7.24
CA MET A 57 -4.04 0.17 -8.08
C MET A 57 -3.63 -0.76 -9.22
N GLY A 58 -4.42 -1.78 -9.46
CA GLY A 58 -4.19 -2.78 -10.50
C GLY A 58 -3.24 -3.92 -10.10
N ALA A 59 -2.45 -3.75 -9.04
CA ALA A 59 -1.60 -4.80 -8.49
C ALA A 59 -2.17 -5.38 -7.19
N GLU A 60 -2.14 -4.62 -6.10
CA GLU A 60 -2.67 -5.03 -4.80
C GLU A 60 -4.13 -4.59 -4.60
N ILE A 61 -4.52 -3.47 -5.21
CA ILE A 61 -5.90 -2.98 -5.14
C ILE A 61 -6.60 -3.25 -6.47
N VAL A 62 -7.38 -4.32 -6.50
CA VAL A 62 -8.20 -4.70 -7.67
C VAL A 62 -9.64 -4.33 -7.38
N PRO A 63 -10.24 -3.38 -8.15
CA PRO A 63 -11.62 -2.97 -7.95
C PRO A 63 -12.60 -4.13 -7.98
N GLY A 64 -13.45 -4.22 -6.97
CA GLY A 64 -14.45 -5.28 -6.83
C GLY A 64 -13.92 -6.60 -6.23
N GLU A 65 -12.60 -6.74 -6.04
CA GLU A 65 -11.99 -7.97 -5.50
C GLU A 65 -11.28 -7.73 -4.17
N THR A 66 -10.46 -6.65 -4.08
CA THR A 66 -9.67 -6.37 -2.89
C THR A 66 -10.54 -5.77 -1.78
N ILE A 67 -10.50 -6.40 -0.62
CA ILE A 67 -11.13 -5.87 0.58
C ILE A 67 -10.21 -4.81 1.19
N PRO A 68 -10.70 -3.60 1.55
CA PRO A 68 -9.86 -2.53 2.09
C PRO A 68 -8.94 -2.96 3.25
N ALA A 69 -9.42 -3.80 4.15
CA ALA A 69 -8.64 -4.30 5.29
C ALA A 69 -7.47 -5.23 4.91
N GLU A 70 -7.43 -5.76 3.68
CA GLU A 70 -6.30 -6.57 3.18
C GLU A 70 -5.10 -5.73 2.77
N THR A 71 -5.32 -4.44 2.51
CA THR A 71 -4.29 -3.53 1.98
C THR A 71 -3.23 -3.13 3.00
N GLY A 72 -3.54 -3.21 4.30
CA GLY A 72 -2.64 -2.81 5.38
C GLY A 72 -2.53 -1.29 5.60
N ILE A 73 -3.21 -0.47 4.80
CA ILE A 73 -3.16 1.00 4.88
C ILE A 73 -4.47 1.65 5.36
N LEU A 74 -5.36 0.86 5.97
CA LEU A 74 -6.69 1.34 6.34
C LEU A 74 -6.62 2.59 7.24
N ASP A 75 -5.74 2.57 8.22
CA ASP A 75 -5.58 3.68 9.18
C ASP A 75 -5.04 4.96 8.54
N GLN A 76 -4.31 4.83 7.41
CA GLN A 76 -3.79 5.97 6.66
C GLN A 76 -4.78 6.47 5.60
N ALA A 77 -5.58 5.57 5.04
CA ALA A 77 -6.45 5.87 3.90
C ALA A 77 -7.89 6.21 4.30
N VAL A 78 -8.32 5.86 5.51
CA VAL A 78 -9.69 6.00 5.97
C VAL A 78 -9.77 6.89 7.21
N SER A 79 -10.74 7.79 7.21
CA SER A 79 -11.11 8.54 8.41
C SER A 79 -12.42 7.99 8.97
N PHE A 80 -12.39 7.50 10.20
CA PHE A 80 -13.57 7.01 10.91
C PHE A 80 -14.38 8.14 11.59
N THR A 81 -13.86 9.37 11.56
CA THR A 81 -14.49 10.54 12.22
C THR A 81 -15.09 11.53 11.24
N LYS A 82 -14.82 11.42 9.96
CA LYS A 82 -15.43 12.28 8.92
C LYS A 82 -16.85 11.81 8.58
N GLY A 83 -17.60 12.67 7.88
CA GLY A 83 -18.94 12.33 7.36
C GLY A 83 -18.95 11.17 6.37
N CYS A 84 -20.14 10.78 5.92
CA CYS A 84 -20.37 9.61 5.05
C CYS A 84 -19.56 9.63 3.76
N TYR A 85 -19.13 8.45 3.34
CA TYR A 85 -18.40 8.22 2.08
C TYR A 85 -18.82 6.87 1.45
N PRO A 86 -18.68 6.70 0.12
CA PRO A 86 -18.98 5.44 -0.53
C PRO A 86 -18.16 4.27 0.04
N GLY A 87 -18.83 3.17 0.37
CA GLY A 87 -18.17 1.99 0.93
C GLY A 87 -17.96 2.00 2.45
N GLN A 88 -18.34 3.06 3.15
CA GLN A 88 -18.20 3.19 4.61
C GLN A 88 -18.79 2.00 5.37
N GLU A 89 -19.95 1.49 4.96
CA GLU A 89 -20.60 0.38 5.65
C GLU A 89 -19.72 -0.87 5.72
N LEU A 90 -19.02 -1.21 4.64
CA LEU A 90 -18.11 -2.35 4.62
C LEU A 90 -16.90 -2.12 5.54
N VAL A 91 -16.31 -0.93 5.47
CA VAL A 91 -15.13 -0.56 6.27
C VAL A 91 -15.48 -0.57 7.76
N GLU A 92 -16.54 0.09 8.16
CA GLU A 92 -16.99 0.14 9.56
C GLU A 92 -17.43 -1.22 10.10
N ARG A 93 -18.08 -2.04 9.26
CA ARG A 93 -18.47 -3.39 9.64
C ARG A 93 -17.27 -4.29 9.91
N MET A 94 -16.21 -4.14 9.13
CA MET A 94 -14.98 -4.89 9.34
C MET A 94 -14.24 -4.42 10.59
N ASP A 95 -14.15 -3.11 10.81
CA ASP A 95 -13.53 -2.52 11.99
C ASP A 95 -14.31 -2.89 13.27
N SER A 96 -15.61 -2.62 13.32
CA SER A 96 -16.46 -2.84 14.49
C SER A 96 -16.56 -4.31 14.92
N ARG A 97 -16.43 -5.26 13.98
CA ARG A 97 -16.46 -6.70 14.28
C ARG A 97 -15.09 -7.28 14.57
N SER A 98 -14.04 -6.48 14.58
CA SER A 98 -12.66 -6.95 14.59
C SER A 98 -12.45 -8.06 13.55
N ALA A 99 -13.19 -7.96 12.44
CA ALA A 99 -13.16 -8.97 11.38
C ALA A 99 -11.81 -8.93 10.72
N ALA A 100 -10.98 -9.86 11.10
CA ALA A 100 -9.64 -9.98 10.56
C ALA A 100 -9.70 -10.23 9.06
N ALA A 101 -9.01 -9.39 8.28
CA ALA A 101 -8.85 -9.62 6.86
C ALA A 101 -8.31 -11.03 6.60
N PRO A 102 -8.87 -11.78 5.63
CA PRO A 102 -8.43 -13.15 5.36
C PRO A 102 -7.00 -13.24 4.84
N ARG A 103 -6.54 -12.17 4.21
CA ARG A 103 -5.15 -11.99 3.72
C ARG A 103 -4.63 -10.66 4.19
N LEU A 104 -3.32 -10.54 4.26
CA LEU A 104 -2.62 -9.28 4.53
C LEU A 104 -1.50 -9.10 3.53
N LEU A 105 -1.29 -7.87 3.11
CA LEU A 105 -0.14 -7.50 2.30
C LEU A 105 1.12 -7.56 3.16
N GLN A 106 2.13 -8.28 2.67
CA GLN A 106 3.40 -8.49 3.37
C GLN A 106 4.57 -8.27 2.42
N VAL A 107 5.64 -7.72 2.97
CA VAL A 107 6.95 -7.71 2.30
C VAL A 107 7.60 -9.07 2.52
N VAL A 108 8.05 -9.69 1.45
CA VAL A 108 8.66 -11.02 1.50
C VAL A 108 9.93 -11.08 0.66
N ASP A 109 10.84 -11.95 1.05
CA ASP A 109 11.98 -12.32 0.22
C ASP A 109 11.55 -13.47 -0.69
N VAL A 110 11.95 -13.39 -1.95
CA VAL A 110 11.61 -14.37 -2.99
C VAL A 110 12.88 -14.82 -3.73
N ALA A 111 12.81 -15.95 -4.40
CA ALA A 111 13.89 -16.41 -5.26
C ALA A 111 14.09 -15.45 -6.45
N ASP A 112 15.32 -15.39 -6.93
CA ASP A 112 15.62 -14.65 -8.17
C ASP A 112 14.80 -15.22 -9.34
N GLY A 113 14.21 -14.33 -10.14
CA GLY A 113 13.31 -14.68 -11.23
C GLY A 113 11.85 -14.91 -10.83
N ALA A 114 11.49 -14.72 -9.57
CA ALA A 114 10.08 -14.74 -9.16
C ALA A 114 9.28 -13.64 -9.87
N SER A 115 8.01 -13.89 -10.09
CA SER A 115 7.11 -13.01 -10.85
C SER A 115 5.81 -12.74 -10.10
N ALA A 116 5.18 -11.60 -10.40
CA ALA A 116 3.82 -11.34 -9.92
C ALA A 116 2.87 -12.44 -10.41
N GLY A 117 2.03 -12.93 -9.51
CA GLY A 117 1.14 -14.08 -9.74
C GLY A 117 1.71 -15.41 -9.24
N ASP A 118 3.01 -15.50 -8.93
CA ASP A 118 3.60 -16.72 -8.38
C ASP A 118 3.04 -17.03 -6.98
N ARG A 119 2.87 -18.32 -6.71
CA ARG A 119 2.39 -18.80 -5.42
C ARG A 119 3.52 -18.89 -4.42
N ILE A 120 3.25 -18.49 -3.19
CA ILE A 120 4.14 -18.71 -2.06
C ILE A 120 3.67 -19.94 -1.33
N GLU A 121 4.56 -20.90 -1.16
CA GLU A 121 4.27 -22.16 -0.46
C GLU A 121 5.15 -22.28 0.78
N ARG A 122 4.57 -22.89 1.82
CA ARG A 122 5.27 -23.31 3.02
C ARG A 122 4.79 -24.71 3.37
N ASP A 123 5.73 -25.65 3.49
CA ASP A 123 5.43 -27.07 3.79
C ASP A 123 4.41 -27.71 2.81
N GLY A 124 4.49 -27.36 1.52
CA GLY A 124 3.58 -27.85 0.47
C GLY A 124 2.19 -27.21 0.49
N VAL A 125 1.97 -26.18 1.31
CA VAL A 125 0.69 -25.46 1.39
C VAL A 125 0.85 -24.06 0.80
N VAL A 126 -0.04 -23.69 -0.12
CA VAL A 126 -0.09 -22.33 -0.67
C VAL A 126 -0.56 -21.37 0.41
N ILE A 127 0.34 -20.48 0.83
CA ILE A 127 0.09 -19.47 1.87
C ILE A 127 -0.14 -18.06 1.32
N GLY A 128 0.19 -17.80 0.06
CA GLY A 128 0.03 -16.46 -0.52
C GLY A 128 0.31 -16.42 -2.01
N THR A 129 0.23 -15.22 -2.56
CA THR A 129 0.54 -14.94 -3.98
C THR A 129 1.33 -13.63 -4.05
N ILE A 130 2.39 -13.62 -4.85
CA ILE A 130 3.18 -12.42 -5.13
C ILE A 130 2.34 -11.45 -5.96
N THR A 131 2.34 -10.17 -5.57
CA THR A 131 1.57 -9.13 -6.27
C THR A 131 2.47 -8.14 -6.98
N SER A 132 3.59 -7.79 -6.36
CA SER A 132 4.63 -6.94 -6.95
C SER A 132 6.01 -7.49 -6.59
N VAL A 133 6.98 -7.38 -7.49
CA VAL A 133 8.34 -7.91 -7.26
C VAL A 133 9.39 -7.02 -7.90
N LEU A 134 10.53 -6.89 -7.23
CA LEU A 134 11.74 -6.26 -7.76
C LEU A 134 12.96 -7.02 -7.22
N GLY A 135 13.69 -7.70 -8.11
CA GLY A 135 14.79 -8.58 -7.72
C GLY A 135 14.30 -9.68 -6.78
N THR A 136 14.87 -9.74 -5.59
CA THR A 136 14.53 -10.73 -4.55
C THR A 136 13.56 -10.20 -3.49
N ARG A 137 13.03 -8.99 -3.65
CA ARG A 137 12.04 -8.40 -2.74
C ARG A 137 10.68 -8.31 -3.41
N ALA A 138 9.64 -8.63 -2.69
CA ALA A 138 8.29 -8.65 -3.22
C ALA A 138 7.23 -8.19 -2.20
N LEU A 139 6.10 -7.73 -2.73
CA LEU A 139 4.83 -7.68 -2.00
C LEU A 139 4.03 -8.93 -2.31
N ALA A 140 3.39 -9.46 -1.30
CA ALA A 140 2.54 -10.63 -1.43
C ALA A 140 1.28 -10.51 -0.58
N ALA A 141 0.17 -10.97 -1.13
CA ALA A 141 -1.07 -11.19 -0.38
C ALA A 141 -0.98 -12.54 0.35
N VAL A 142 -0.68 -12.51 1.63
CA VAL A 142 -0.44 -13.70 2.45
C VAL A 142 -1.67 -14.01 3.31
N LYS A 143 -2.07 -15.28 3.34
CA LYS A 143 -3.17 -15.74 4.19
C LYS A 143 -2.87 -15.45 5.65
N ARG A 144 -3.83 -14.85 6.36
CA ARG A 144 -3.65 -14.50 7.77
C ARG A 144 -3.32 -15.72 8.64
N SER A 145 -3.89 -16.87 8.33
CA SER A 145 -3.60 -18.13 9.04
C SER A 145 -2.15 -18.60 8.94
N ALA A 146 -1.38 -18.07 8.02
CA ALA A 146 0.05 -18.37 7.84
C ALA A 146 0.99 -17.38 8.52
N LEU A 147 0.44 -16.30 9.08
CA LEU A 147 1.24 -15.25 9.74
C LEU A 147 1.46 -15.49 11.25
N GLY A 148 0.88 -16.56 11.80
CA GLY A 148 1.05 -16.99 13.19
C GLY A 148 -0.07 -16.56 14.09
#